data_394851785650cf31dfc9601fa5894351
#
_entry.id   394851785650cf31dfc9601fa5894351
#
_cell.length_a   1.000
_cell.length_b   1.000
_cell.length_c   1.000
_cell.angle_alpha   90.00
_cell.angle_beta   90.00
_cell.angle_gamma   90.00
#
_symmetry.space_group_name_H-M   'P 1'
#
loop_
_entity.id
_entity.type
_entity.pdbx_description
1 polymer ?
#
loop_
_entity_poly.entity_id
_entity_poly.type
_entity_poly.pdbx_seq_one_letter_code
_entity_poly.pdbx_strand_id
1 'polypeptide(L)'
;DKIRPEQDELIKDIHAAVSGGKCLIAHAPPGLGKTAAALAPALEFALKAKKTVFFLTSRHTQHAIAVETARLIKQKHKADFSVADIVGKKHMCARDDVSGLYNKQFYEYCRSLVESDSCNFYSNFKKGSMLTSDSKIVIATITAEPMHSEEVVDVARRHGTCPYEVAVVAAKDSALVIADYYYLFNPQVRDGFLRKTGKTVEESIIIVDEAHNLPDRLREMLTDKLSTAVIERAMKEAEK
;
A
#
# COMPACT_ATOMS: atom_id res chain seq x y z
N ASP A 1 1.22 -28.15 -6.60
CA ASP A 1 0.59 -28.49 -5.33
C ASP A 1 -0.89 -28.73 -5.59
N LYS A 2 -1.48 -29.73 -4.93
CA LYS A 2 -2.92 -30.04 -5.10
C LYS A 2 -3.73 -28.96 -4.36
N ILE A 3 -4.71 -28.39 -5.06
CA ILE A 3 -5.70 -27.50 -4.46
C ILE A 3 -6.52 -28.36 -3.47
N ARG A 4 -6.72 -27.85 -2.25
CA ARG A 4 -7.57 -28.50 -1.25
C ARG A 4 -9.06 -28.23 -1.57
N PRO A 5 -9.99 -29.12 -1.25
CA PRO A 5 -11.41 -28.90 -1.58
C PRO A 5 -11.96 -27.57 -1.08
N GLU A 6 -11.65 -27.20 0.17
CA GLU A 6 -12.11 -25.94 0.77
C GLU A 6 -11.46 -24.70 0.12
N GLN A 7 -10.24 -24.83 -0.41
CA GLN A 7 -9.57 -23.78 -1.18
C GLN A 7 -10.23 -23.60 -2.55
N ASP A 8 -10.63 -24.69 -3.19
CA ASP A 8 -11.34 -24.67 -4.48
C ASP A 8 -12.70 -23.98 -4.37
N GLU A 9 -13.46 -24.27 -3.31
CA GLU A 9 -14.72 -23.61 -3.01
C GLU A 9 -14.54 -22.10 -2.80
N LEU A 10 -13.56 -21.68 -1.99
CA LEU A 10 -13.24 -20.29 -1.77
C LEU A 10 -12.85 -19.56 -3.07
N ILE A 11 -12.09 -20.19 -3.96
CA ILE A 11 -11.72 -19.64 -5.27
C ILE A 11 -12.96 -19.40 -6.13
N LYS A 12 -13.90 -20.36 -6.16
CA LYS A 12 -15.15 -20.26 -6.91
C LYS A 12 -16.05 -19.14 -6.39
N ASP A 13 -16.17 -19.03 -5.08
CA ASP A 13 -16.98 -18.00 -4.42
C ASP A 13 -16.41 -16.60 -4.68
N ILE A 14 -15.09 -16.45 -4.59
CA ILE A 14 -14.42 -15.18 -4.90
C ILE A 14 -14.60 -14.82 -6.37
N HIS A 15 -14.42 -15.78 -7.27
CA HIS A 15 -14.62 -15.54 -8.70
C HIS A 15 -16.08 -15.11 -8.98
N ALA A 16 -17.07 -15.77 -8.38
CA ALA A 16 -18.48 -15.41 -8.53
C ALA A 16 -18.78 -14.03 -7.94
N ALA A 17 -18.24 -13.69 -6.79
CA ALA A 17 -18.42 -12.39 -6.14
C ALA A 17 -17.83 -11.26 -6.98
N VAL A 18 -16.58 -11.42 -7.44
CA VAL A 18 -15.88 -10.39 -8.24
C VAL A 18 -16.56 -10.20 -9.59
N SER A 19 -16.94 -11.29 -10.26
CA SER A 19 -17.63 -11.23 -11.56
C SER A 19 -19.03 -10.63 -11.43
N GLY A 20 -19.71 -10.88 -10.31
CA GLY A 20 -21.06 -10.36 -10.05
C GLY A 20 -21.08 -8.97 -9.40
N GLY A 21 -19.94 -8.36 -9.11
CA GLY A 21 -19.86 -7.07 -8.40
C GLY A 21 -20.44 -7.14 -6.97
N LYS A 22 -20.25 -8.27 -6.28
CA LYS A 22 -20.84 -8.54 -4.96
C LYS A 22 -19.77 -8.47 -3.87
N CYS A 23 -20.21 -8.23 -2.62
CA CYS A 23 -19.39 -8.41 -1.44
C CYS A 23 -19.39 -9.90 -1.03
N LEU A 24 -18.23 -10.40 -0.64
CA LEU A 24 -18.04 -11.72 -0.05
C LEU A 24 -17.38 -11.57 1.31
N ILE A 25 -17.92 -12.23 2.33
CA ILE A 25 -17.26 -12.42 3.62
C ILE A 25 -16.95 -13.90 3.73
N ALA A 26 -15.65 -14.23 3.82
CA ALA A 26 -15.21 -15.61 3.93
C ALA A 26 -14.45 -15.82 5.23
N HIS A 27 -14.78 -16.89 5.94
CA HIS A 27 -14.04 -17.39 7.09
C HIS A 27 -13.31 -18.67 6.69
N ALA A 28 -11.98 -18.64 6.76
CA ALA A 28 -11.17 -19.78 6.37
C ALA A 28 -10.03 -20.01 7.38
N PRO A 29 -9.73 -21.27 7.73
CA PRO A 29 -8.73 -21.61 8.73
C PRO A 29 -7.31 -21.18 8.28
N PRO A 30 -6.38 -20.99 9.23
CA PRO A 30 -4.97 -20.79 8.91
C PRO A 30 -4.41 -21.94 8.07
N GLY A 31 -3.47 -21.63 7.18
CA GLY A 31 -2.81 -22.64 6.34
C GLY A 31 -3.61 -23.11 5.11
N LEU A 32 -4.82 -22.60 4.88
CA LEU A 32 -5.62 -22.92 3.67
C LEU A 32 -5.02 -22.31 2.38
N GLY A 33 -4.11 -21.34 2.48
CA GLY A 33 -3.62 -20.58 1.32
C GLY A 33 -4.58 -19.46 0.89
N LYS A 34 -5.24 -18.80 1.86
CA LYS A 34 -6.21 -17.72 1.64
C LYS A 34 -5.73 -16.64 0.69
N THR A 35 -4.48 -16.18 0.87
CA THR A 35 -3.91 -15.11 0.04
C THR A 35 -3.88 -15.49 -1.43
N ALA A 36 -3.42 -16.70 -1.75
CA ALA A 36 -3.40 -17.19 -3.13
C ALA A 36 -4.82 -17.42 -3.68
N ALA A 37 -5.72 -17.98 -2.86
CA ALA A 37 -7.12 -18.21 -3.22
C ALA A 37 -7.87 -16.90 -3.49
N ALA A 38 -7.48 -15.80 -2.82
CA ALA A 38 -8.08 -14.49 -3.03
C ALA A 38 -7.45 -13.75 -4.20
N LEU A 39 -6.11 -13.71 -4.28
CA LEU A 39 -5.41 -12.92 -5.29
C LEU A 39 -5.55 -13.49 -6.71
N ALA A 40 -5.50 -14.81 -6.88
CA ALA A 40 -5.50 -15.40 -8.21
C ALA A 40 -6.78 -15.08 -9.01
N PRO A 41 -8.01 -15.38 -8.54
CA PRO A 41 -9.22 -15.05 -9.27
C PRO A 41 -9.49 -13.55 -9.38
N ALA A 42 -9.11 -12.75 -8.35
CA ALA A 42 -9.27 -11.31 -8.39
C ALA A 42 -8.36 -10.67 -9.44
N LEU A 43 -7.09 -11.09 -9.53
CA LEU A 43 -6.15 -10.62 -10.56
C LEU A 43 -6.57 -11.07 -11.95
N GLU A 44 -7.00 -12.32 -12.12
CA GLU A 44 -7.48 -12.81 -13.40
C GLU A 44 -8.63 -11.94 -13.94
N PHE A 45 -9.60 -11.63 -13.10
CA PHE A 45 -10.70 -10.75 -13.48
C PHE A 45 -10.24 -9.31 -13.70
N ALA A 46 -9.41 -8.76 -12.80
CA ALA A 46 -8.93 -7.39 -12.88
C ALA A 46 -8.15 -7.13 -14.17
N LEU A 47 -7.28 -8.04 -14.58
CA LEU A 47 -6.50 -7.93 -15.82
C LEU A 47 -7.39 -7.91 -17.06
N LYS A 48 -8.43 -8.76 -17.11
CA LYS A 48 -9.42 -8.79 -18.20
C LYS A 48 -10.30 -7.54 -18.24
N ALA A 49 -10.72 -7.06 -17.07
CA ALA A 49 -11.62 -5.92 -16.92
C ALA A 49 -10.89 -4.55 -16.83
N LYS A 50 -9.54 -4.54 -16.89
CA LYS A 50 -8.69 -3.35 -16.68
C LYS A 50 -8.97 -2.64 -15.35
N LYS A 51 -9.21 -3.42 -14.29
CA LYS A 51 -9.41 -2.94 -12.92
C LYS A 51 -8.14 -3.09 -12.09
N THR A 52 -8.12 -2.44 -10.93
CA THR A 52 -7.04 -2.59 -9.95
C THR A 52 -7.51 -3.46 -8.80
N VAL A 53 -6.64 -4.34 -8.30
CA VAL A 53 -6.85 -5.04 -7.04
C VAL A 53 -6.13 -4.28 -5.93
N PHE A 54 -6.85 -3.86 -4.90
CA PHE A 54 -6.28 -3.43 -3.63
C PHE A 54 -6.29 -4.60 -2.66
N PHE A 55 -5.12 -5.05 -2.24
CA PHE A 55 -4.96 -6.02 -1.17
C PHE A 55 -4.58 -5.29 0.11
N LEU A 56 -5.53 -5.21 1.04
CA LEU A 56 -5.39 -4.42 2.24
C LEU A 56 -5.10 -5.33 3.44
N THR A 57 -4.06 -5.00 4.18
CA THR A 57 -3.66 -5.71 5.40
C THR A 57 -3.01 -4.76 6.40
N SER A 58 -2.97 -5.15 7.67
CA SER A 58 -2.43 -4.30 8.74
C SER A 58 -1.03 -4.72 9.23
N ARG A 59 -0.41 -5.74 8.62
CA ARG A 59 0.86 -6.31 9.08
C ARG A 59 1.87 -6.42 7.95
N HIS A 60 3.08 -5.94 8.16
CA HIS A 60 4.19 -6.03 7.19
C HIS A 60 4.48 -7.48 6.74
N THR A 61 4.35 -8.46 7.63
CA THR A 61 4.51 -9.88 7.26
C THR A 61 3.48 -10.35 6.24
N GLN A 62 2.26 -9.82 6.28
CA GLN A 62 1.22 -10.12 5.30
C GLN A 62 1.48 -9.44 3.95
N HIS A 63 2.09 -8.25 3.95
CA HIS A 63 2.58 -7.62 2.74
C HIS A 63 3.59 -8.53 2.01
N ALA A 64 4.58 -9.07 2.74
CA ALA A 64 5.57 -9.98 2.16
C ALA A 64 4.92 -11.24 1.56
N ILE A 65 3.93 -11.83 2.26
CA ILE A 65 3.19 -13.00 1.76
C ILE A 65 2.40 -12.65 0.48
N ALA A 66 1.78 -11.48 0.42
CA ALA A 66 1.04 -11.05 -0.77
C ALA A 66 1.95 -10.79 -1.97
N VAL A 67 3.12 -10.14 -1.74
CA VAL A 67 4.14 -9.93 -2.77
C VAL A 67 4.66 -11.26 -3.31
N GLU A 68 5.03 -12.19 -2.42
CA GLU A 68 5.53 -13.51 -2.83
C GLU A 68 4.46 -14.30 -3.58
N THR A 69 3.21 -14.23 -3.14
CA THR A 69 2.09 -14.84 -3.86
C THR A 69 1.94 -14.25 -5.26
N ALA A 70 2.07 -12.93 -5.40
CA ALA A 70 2.03 -12.27 -6.71
C ALA A 70 3.20 -12.69 -7.61
N ARG A 71 4.42 -12.87 -7.07
CA ARG A 71 5.58 -13.42 -7.79
C ARG A 71 5.26 -14.81 -8.34
N LEU A 72 4.74 -15.69 -7.48
CA LEU A 72 4.37 -17.06 -7.87
C LEU A 72 3.28 -17.09 -8.95
N ILE A 73 2.26 -16.23 -8.84
CA ILE A 73 1.21 -16.10 -9.86
C ILE A 73 1.83 -15.66 -11.19
N LYS A 74 2.66 -14.61 -11.17
CA LYS A 74 3.33 -14.08 -12.36
C LYS A 74 4.18 -15.14 -13.06
N GLN A 75 5.01 -15.85 -12.30
CA GLN A 75 5.89 -16.92 -12.81
C GLN A 75 5.11 -18.10 -13.36
N LYS A 76 4.15 -18.64 -12.58
CA LYS A 76 3.41 -19.86 -12.91
C LYS A 76 2.50 -19.67 -14.13
N HIS A 77 1.87 -18.52 -14.23
CA HIS A 77 0.88 -18.23 -15.29
C HIS A 77 1.44 -17.36 -16.42
N LYS A 78 2.73 -16.97 -16.34
CA LYS A 78 3.37 -16.04 -17.29
C LYS A 78 2.52 -14.77 -17.48
N ALA A 79 1.87 -14.34 -16.41
CA ALA A 79 0.99 -13.18 -16.43
C ALA A 79 1.81 -11.90 -16.40
N ASP A 80 1.48 -10.95 -17.26
CA ASP A 80 2.13 -9.64 -17.28
C ASP A 80 1.30 -8.64 -16.47
N PHE A 81 1.77 -8.30 -15.28
CA PHE A 81 1.20 -7.27 -14.42
C PHE A 81 2.24 -6.73 -13.45
N SER A 82 2.07 -5.49 -13.05
CA SER A 82 2.91 -4.85 -12.05
C SER A 82 2.22 -4.80 -10.68
N VAL A 83 3.04 -4.76 -9.65
CA VAL A 83 2.64 -4.74 -8.23
C VAL A 83 3.30 -3.54 -7.57
N ALA A 84 2.53 -2.81 -6.76
CA ALA A 84 3.07 -1.82 -5.85
C ALA A 84 2.78 -2.23 -4.40
N ASP A 85 3.81 -2.33 -3.58
CA ASP A 85 3.70 -2.56 -2.14
C ASP A 85 4.00 -1.26 -1.40
N ILE A 86 2.99 -0.73 -0.70
CA ILE A 86 3.04 0.60 -0.07
C ILE A 86 2.71 0.48 1.41
N VAL A 87 3.72 0.73 2.22
CA VAL A 87 3.57 0.87 3.68
C VAL A 87 3.62 2.35 4.09
N GLY A 88 3.44 2.62 5.38
CA GLY A 88 3.46 3.99 5.89
C GLY A 88 4.71 4.77 5.47
N LYS A 89 4.57 6.03 5.09
CA LYS A 89 5.65 6.87 4.55
C LYS A 89 6.91 6.89 5.42
N LYS A 90 6.74 6.81 6.75
CA LYS A 90 7.86 6.73 7.70
C LYS A 90 8.68 5.46 7.49
N HIS A 91 8.03 4.32 7.30
CA HIS A 91 8.69 3.02 7.12
C HIS A 91 9.39 2.92 5.76
N MET A 92 8.94 3.68 4.78
CA MET A 92 9.59 3.77 3.47
C MET A 92 10.61 4.92 3.37
N CYS A 93 10.92 5.62 4.46
CA CYS A 93 11.86 6.72 4.38
C CYS A 93 13.30 6.21 4.30
N ALA A 94 14.07 6.68 3.30
CA ALA A 94 15.47 6.30 3.12
C ALA A 94 16.43 7.04 4.06
N ARG A 95 15.95 8.00 4.86
CA ARG A 95 16.76 8.77 5.83
C ARG A 95 16.93 7.98 7.12
N ASP A 96 18.13 7.99 7.67
CA ASP A 96 18.45 7.26 8.90
C ASP A 96 18.04 8.04 10.18
N ASP A 97 17.92 9.36 10.09
CA ASP A 97 17.62 10.28 11.21
C ASP A 97 16.14 10.30 11.62
N VAL A 98 15.30 9.49 10.98
CA VAL A 98 13.84 9.47 11.25
C VAL A 98 13.39 8.31 12.14
N SER A 99 14.24 7.36 12.46
CA SER A 99 13.89 6.13 13.18
C SER A 99 13.28 6.40 14.55
N GLY A 100 13.82 7.38 15.30
CA GLY A 100 13.37 7.77 16.65
C GLY A 100 12.14 8.69 16.69
N LEU A 101 11.65 9.19 15.57
CA LEU A 101 10.51 10.11 15.53
C LEU A 101 9.19 9.37 15.73
N TYR A 102 8.24 9.96 16.46
CA TYR A 102 6.85 9.51 16.43
C TYR A 102 6.20 9.87 15.09
N ASN A 103 5.15 9.16 14.67
CA ASN A 103 4.52 9.37 13.36
C ASN A 103 4.17 10.83 13.08
N LYS A 104 3.53 11.53 14.02
CA LYS A 104 3.18 12.95 13.83
C LYS A 104 4.43 13.82 13.60
N GLN A 105 5.46 13.63 14.42
CA GLN A 105 6.74 14.36 14.29
C GLN A 105 7.41 14.07 12.95
N PHE A 106 7.39 12.80 12.50
CA PHE A 106 7.92 12.43 11.19
C PHE A 106 7.21 13.17 10.05
N TYR A 107 5.87 13.23 10.07
CA TYR A 107 5.13 13.90 8.99
C TYR A 107 5.39 15.41 8.97
N GLU A 108 5.48 16.06 10.12
CA GLU A 108 5.85 17.48 10.24
C GLU A 108 7.28 17.71 9.74
N TYR A 109 8.23 16.89 10.18
CA TYR A 109 9.63 16.96 9.76
C TYR A 109 9.78 16.70 8.25
N CYS A 110 9.18 15.65 7.73
CA CYS A 110 9.21 15.35 6.30
C CYS A 110 8.64 16.51 5.47
N ARG A 111 7.54 17.12 5.93
CA ARG A 111 6.94 18.26 5.26
C ARG A 111 7.88 19.46 5.25
N SER A 112 8.47 19.82 6.39
CA SER A 112 9.39 20.95 6.48
C SER A 112 10.62 20.78 5.59
N LEU A 113 11.17 19.55 5.52
CA LEU A 113 12.30 19.25 4.63
C LEU A 113 11.93 19.36 3.14
N VAL A 114 10.73 18.97 2.78
CA VAL A 114 10.24 19.09 1.38
C VAL A 114 9.97 20.54 1.02
N GLU A 115 9.34 21.31 1.90
CA GLU A 115 9.05 22.74 1.68
C GLU A 115 10.30 23.60 1.61
N SER A 116 11.34 23.25 2.38
CA SER A 116 12.64 23.96 2.36
C SER A 116 13.63 23.42 1.32
N ASP A 117 13.20 22.48 0.45
CA ASP A 117 14.04 21.77 -0.53
C ASP A 117 15.30 21.11 0.09
N SER A 118 15.20 20.71 1.38
CA SER A 118 16.32 20.15 2.15
C SER A 118 16.31 18.60 2.20
N CYS A 119 15.34 17.95 1.56
CA CYS A 119 15.32 16.50 1.44
C CYS A 119 15.93 16.04 0.12
N ASN A 120 17.20 15.65 0.12
CA ASN A 120 17.90 15.20 -1.09
C ASN A 120 17.17 14.08 -1.83
N PHE A 121 16.57 13.11 -1.11
CA PHE A 121 15.79 12.02 -1.72
C PHE A 121 14.54 12.55 -2.45
N TYR A 122 13.88 13.59 -1.91
CA TYR A 122 12.71 14.18 -2.56
C TYR A 122 13.10 15.09 -3.72
N SER A 123 14.15 15.90 -3.57
CA SER A 123 14.65 16.77 -4.63
C SER A 123 15.19 15.96 -5.82
N ASN A 124 15.72 14.75 -5.55
CA ASN A 124 16.11 13.80 -6.60
C ASN A 124 14.94 12.98 -7.16
N PHE A 125 13.77 13.02 -6.55
CA PHE A 125 12.59 12.33 -7.08
C PHE A 125 12.03 13.04 -8.31
N LYS A 126 11.92 14.38 -8.25
CA LYS A 126 11.38 15.18 -9.37
C LYS A 126 12.03 16.56 -9.42
N LYS A 127 12.12 17.11 -10.63
CA LYS A 127 12.48 18.51 -10.90
C LYS A 127 11.28 19.21 -11.53
N GLY A 128 10.67 20.13 -10.78
CA GLY A 128 9.37 20.68 -11.14
C GLY A 128 8.29 19.60 -11.23
N SER A 129 7.65 19.43 -12.39
CA SER A 129 6.64 18.40 -12.64
C SER A 129 7.20 17.09 -13.21
N MET A 130 8.49 17.05 -13.60
CA MET A 130 9.08 15.91 -14.29
C MET A 130 9.86 15.00 -13.33
N LEU A 131 9.68 13.69 -13.48
CA LEU A 131 10.50 12.68 -12.80
C LEU A 131 11.95 12.76 -13.30
N THR A 132 12.89 12.60 -12.38
CA THR A 132 14.32 12.48 -12.74
C THR A 132 14.61 11.15 -13.44
N SER A 133 15.76 11.03 -14.07
CA SER A 133 16.22 9.79 -14.69
C SER A 133 16.31 8.64 -13.68
N ASP A 134 16.87 8.91 -12.49
CA ASP A 134 16.97 7.94 -11.42
C ASP A 134 15.60 7.44 -10.95
N SER A 135 14.64 8.35 -10.77
CA SER A 135 13.28 7.95 -10.41
C SER A 135 12.61 7.09 -11.48
N LYS A 136 12.82 7.40 -12.76
CA LYS A 136 12.29 6.57 -13.87
C LYS A 136 12.93 5.17 -13.87
N ILE A 137 14.23 5.06 -13.63
CA ILE A 137 14.93 3.78 -13.52
C ILE A 137 14.37 2.98 -12.35
N VAL A 138 14.24 3.59 -11.18
CA VAL A 138 13.68 2.92 -10.00
C VAL A 138 12.25 2.45 -10.26
N ILE A 139 11.38 3.31 -10.82
CA ILE A 139 10.00 2.92 -11.13
C ILE A 139 9.98 1.76 -12.11
N ALA A 140 10.77 1.78 -13.18
CA ALA A 140 10.85 0.68 -14.13
C ALA A 140 11.33 -0.62 -13.46
N THR A 141 12.30 -0.53 -12.54
CA THR A 141 12.82 -1.69 -11.81
C THR A 141 11.76 -2.30 -10.89
N ILE A 142 11.08 -1.48 -10.08
CA ILE A 142 10.09 -1.97 -9.09
C ILE A 142 8.76 -2.40 -9.71
N THR A 143 8.49 -2.03 -10.96
CA THR A 143 7.31 -2.49 -11.71
C THR A 143 7.57 -3.74 -12.55
N ALA A 144 8.82 -4.02 -12.88
CA ALA A 144 9.20 -5.20 -13.66
C ALA A 144 8.89 -6.51 -12.91
N GLU A 145 9.26 -6.56 -11.64
CA GLU A 145 8.99 -7.71 -10.76
C GLU A 145 8.34 -7.26 -9.44
N PRO A 146 7.42 -8.04 -8.85
CA PRO A 146 6.84 -7.72 -7.56
C PRO A 146 7.93 -7.59 -6.49
N MET A 147 8.01 -6.44 -5.82
CA MET A 147 8.98 -6.15 -4.77
C MET A 147 8.29 -5.80 -3.47
N HIS A 148 8.79 -6.32 -2.35
CA HIS A 148 8.40 -5.89 -1.02
C HIS A 148 8.89 -4.46 -0.74
N SER A 149 8.19 -3.72 0.10
CA SER A 149 8.50 -2.33 0.42
C SER A 149 9.95 -2.12 0.88
N GLU A 150 10.56 -3.06 1.59
CA GLU A 150 11.97 -3.00 1.99
C GLU A 150 12.91 -3.08 0.78
N GLU A 151 12.62 -3.96 -0.18
CA GLU A 151 13.38 -4.06 -1.44
C GLU A 151 13.25 -2.77 -2.25
N VAL A 152 12.06 -2.16 -2.26
CA VAL A 152 11.81 -0.85 -2.90
C VAL A 152 12.64 0.24 -2.23
N VAL A 153 12.72 0.25 -0.88
CA VAL A 153 13.55 1.20 -0.13
C VAL A 153 15.02 1.04 -0.51
N ASP A 154 15.52 -0.17 -0.61
CA ASP A 154 16.92 -0.44 -0.95
C ASP A 154 17.26 -0.01 -2.38
N VAL A 155 16.38 -0.29 -3.34
CA VAL A 155 16.58 0.16 -4.73
C VAL A 155 16.55 1.68 -4.81
N ALA A 156 15.55 2.33 -4.22
CA ALA A 156 15.41 3.78 -4.28
C ALA A 156 16.54 4.51 -3.51
N ARG A 157 17.03 3.94 -2.40
CA ARG A 157 18.16 4.49 -1.62
C ARG A 157 19.44 4.51 -2.46
N ARG A 158 19.72 3.43 -3.20
CA ARG A 158 20.90 3.36 -4.10
C ARG A 158 20.88 4.42 -5.20
N HIS A 159 19.70 4.79 -5.66
CA HIS A 159 19.49 5.84 -6.66
C HIS A 159 19.25 7.23 -6.05
N GLY A 160 19.32 7.37 -4.73
CA GLY A 160 19.15 8.63 -4.03
C GLY A 160 17.75 9.25 -4.19
N THR A 161 16.72 8.49 -4.54
CA THR A 161 15.34 8.99 -4.73
C THR A 161 14.41 8.57 -3.61
N CYS A 162 13.28 9.28 -3.43
CA CYS A 162 12.32 9.00 -2.35
C CYS A 162 11.55 7.69 -2.58
N PRO A 163 11.76 6.64 -1.74
CA PRO A 163 11.12 5.34 -1.94
C PRO A 163 9.60 5.40 -1.93
N TYR A 164 9.03 6.19 -1.03
CA TYR A 164 7.58 6.34 -0.94
C TYR A 164 6.97 6.98 -2.20
N GLU A 165 7.57 8.05 -2.70
CA GLU A 165 7.02 8.75 -3.87
C GLU A 165 7.17 7.90 -5.15
N VAL A 166 8.27 7.17 -5.34
CA VAL A 166 8.42 6.26 -6.49
C VAL A 166 7.43 5.08 -6.41
N ALA A 167 7.17 4.52 -5.22
CA ALA A 167 6.17 3.48 -5.02
C ALA A 167 4.75 3.97 -5.34
N VAL A 168 4.40 5.19 -4.90
CA VAL A 168 3.09 5.80 -5.21
C VAL A 168 2.93 6.05 -6.71
N VAL A 169 3.99 6.46 -7.40
CA VAL A 169 3.95 6.60 -8.87
C VAL A 169 3.82 5.25 -9.55
N ALA A 170 4.56 4.23 -9.10
CA ALA A 170 4.45 2.87 -9.63
C ALA A 170 3.03 2.30 -9.48
N ALA A 171 2.33 2.64 -8.39
CA ALA A 171 0.95 2.22 -8.16
C ALA A 171 -0.04 2.70 -9.24
N LYS A 172 0.28 3.77 -9.98
CA LYS A 172 -0.58 4.26 -11.08
C LYS A 172 -0.89 3.17 -12.10
N ASP A 173 0.16 2.48 -12.52
CA ASP A 173 0.07 1.48 -13.60
C ASP A 173 0.01 0.05 -13.06
N SER A 174 0.04 -0.11 -11.72
CA SER A 174 -0.02 -1.43 -11.09
C SER A 174 -1.43 -2.01 -11.11
N ALA A 175 -1.53 -3.29 -11.48
CA ALA A 175 -2.78 -4.05 -11.39
C ALA A 175 -3.06 -4.53 -9.96
N LEU A 176 -2.02 -4.68 -9.13
CA LEU A 176 -2.12 -5.01 -7.72
C LEU A 176 -1.45 -3.92 -6.88
N VAL A 177 -2.19 -3.37 -5.93
CA VAL A 177 -1.67 -2.46 -4.90
C VAL A 177 -1.87 -3.12 -3.55
N ILE A 178 -0.77 -3.44 -2.89
CA ILE A 178 -0.75 -3.96 -1.52
C ILE A 178 -0.55 -2.76 -0.60
N ALA A 179 -1.42 -2.59 0.38
CA ALA A 179 -1.37 -1.41 1.25
C ALA A 179 -1.98 -1.70 2.63
N ASP A 180 -1.68 -0.83 3.62
CA ASP A 180 -2.37 -0.85 4.91
C ASP A 180 -3.82 -0.37 4.74
N TYR A 181 -4.72 -0.84 5.61
CA TYR A 181 -6.12 -0.40 5.68
C TYR A 181 -6.26 1.13 5.67
N TYR A 182 -5.29 1.83 6.26
CA TYR A 182 -5.24 3.26 6.40
C TYR A 182 -5.39 3.99 5.06
N TYR A 183 -4.86 3.41 3.98
CA TYR A 183 -4.88 4.02 2.66
C TYR A 183 -6.26 4.13 2.02
N LEU A 184 -7.18 3.22 2.33
CA LEU A 184 -8.55 3.28 1.79
C LEU A 184 -9.61 3.62 2.84
N PHE A 185 -9.36 3.34 4.12
CA PHE A 185 -10.35 3.55 5.17
C PHE A 185 -10.19 4.85 5.96
N ASN A 186 -9.02 5.51 5.93
CA ASN A 186 -8.89 6.85 6.50
C ASN A 186 -9.27 7.90 5.44
N PRO A 187 -10.34 8.69 5.61
CA PRO A 187 -10.81 9.64 4.61
C PRO A 187 -9.76 10.68 4.21
N GLN A 188 -8.97 11.16 5.19
CA GLN A 188 -7.94 12.19 4.96
C GLN A 188 -6.78 11.67 4.09
N VAL A 189 -6.45 10.36 4.21
CA VAL A 189 -5.38 9.73 3.46
C VAL A 189 -5.88 9.22 2.12
N ARG A 190 -7.06 8.58 2.11
CA ARG A 190 -7.67 7.95 0.94
C ARG A 190 -7.75 8.89 -0.25
N ASP A 191 -8.33 10.07 -0.06
CA ASP A 191 -8.59 10.99 -1.17
C ASP A 191 -7.29 11.52 -1.79
N GLY A 192 -6.27 11.76 -0.96
CA GLY A 192 -4.94 12.10 -1.41
C GLY A 192 -4.23 10.97 -2.14
N PHE A 193 -4.36 9.76 -1.64
CA PHE A 193 -3.75 8.56 -2.21
C PHE A 193 -4.38 8.18 -3.55
N LEU A 194 -5.71 8.10 -3.62
CA LEU A 194 -6.43 7.79 -4.86
C LEU A 194 -6.15 8.83 -5.94
N ARG A 195 -6.11 10.13 -5.59
CA ARG A 195 -5.74 11.19 -6.54
C ARG A 195 -4.32 11.06 -7.06
N LYS A 196 -3.34 10.72 -6.19
CA LYS A 196 -1.95 10.53 -6.58
C LYS A 196 -1.75 9.30 -7.48
N THR A 197 -2.47 8.24 -7.23
CA THR A 197 -2.40 6.99 -7.99
C THR A 197 -3.31 6.98 -9.22
N GLY A 198 -4.23 7.96 -9.34
CA GLY A 198 -5.22 7.98 -10.43
C GLY A 198 -6.21 6.81 -10.38
N LYS A 199 -6.37 6.19 -9.21
CA LYS A 199 -7.28 5.05 -8.99
C LYS A 199 -8.58 5.54 -8.39
N THR A 200 -9.66 4.76 -8.57
CA THR A 200 -10.95 4.97 -7.94
C THR A 200 -11.42 3.71 -7.22
N VAL A 201 -12.26 3.84 -6.22
CA VAL A 201 -12.82 2.71 -5.49
C VAL A 201 -13.76 1.91 -6.39
N GLU A 202 -14.52 2.61 -7.25
CA GLU A 202 -15.53 2.03 -8.14
C GLU A 202 -14.91 1.14 -9.24
N GLU A 203 -13.70 1.47 -9.66
CA GLU A 203 -12.94 0.70 -10.65
C GLU A 203 -11.96 -0.29 -10.02
N SER A 204 -12.14 -0.58 -8.72
CA SER A 204 -11.23 -1.43 -7.98
C SER A 204 -11.94 -2.64 -7.37
N ILE A 205 -11.16 -3.71 -7.19
CA ILE A 205 -11.52 -4.86 -6.37
C ILE A 205 -10.78 -4.71 -5.06
N ILE A 206 -11.50 -4.70 -3.95
CA ILE A 206 -10.91 -4.51 -2.63
C ILE A 206 -10.93 -5.83 -1.88
N ILE A 207 -9.76 -6.34 -1.54
CA ILE A 207 -9.55 -7.50 -0.68
C ILE A 207 -9.08 -6.98 0.68
N VAL A 208 -9.80 -7.31 1.73
CA VAL A 208 -9.43 -6.98 3.11
C VAL A 208 -8.98 -8.26 3.80
N ASP A 209 -7.69 -8.45 3.91
CA ASP A 209 -7.10 -9.59 4.62
C ASP A 209 -7.18 -9.38 6.13
N GLU A 210 -7.42 -10.48 6.89
CA GLU A 210 -7.61 -10.43 8.34
C GLU A 210 -8.66 -9.37 8.78
N ALA A 211 -9.78 -9.30 8.06
CA ALA A 211 -10.83 -8.29 8.20
C ALA A 211 -11.41 -8.18 9.63
N HIS A 212 -11.22 -9.19 10.48
CA HIS A 212 -11.61 -9.14 11.89
C HIS A 212 -10.86 -8.03 12.68
N ASN A 213 -9.71 -7.57 12.20
CA ASN A 213 -8.98 -6.46 12.80
C ASN A 213 -9.50 -5.07 12.36
N LEU A 214 -10.28 -5.01 11.27
CA LEU A 214 -10.71 -3.75 10.68
C LEU A 214 -11.59 -2.89 11.62
N PRO A 215 -12.55 -3.43 12.38
CA PRO A 215 -13.38 -2.62 13.27
C PRO A 215 -12.58 -1.83 14.31
N ASP A 216 -11.59 -2.45 14.94
CA ASP A 216 -10.75 -1.79 15.94
C ASP A 216 -9.83 -0.76 15.28
N ARG A 217 -9.28 -1.08 14.12
CA ARG A 217 -8.51 -0.11 13.33
C ARG A 217 -9.31 1.10 12.90
N LEU A 218 -10.57 0.91 12.49
CA LEU A 218 -11.46 2.02 12.15
C LEU A 218 -11.75 2.90 13.37
N ARG A 219 -12.01 2.30 14.54
CA ARG A 219 -12.18 3.07 15.79
C ARG A 219 -10.93 3.90 16.09
N GLU A 220 -9.73 3.31 16.01
CA GLU A 220 -8.47 4.04 16.23
C GLU A 220 -8.30 5.20 15.24
N MET A 221 -8.57 4.97 13.96
CA MET A 221 -8.43 5.98 12.89
C MET A 221 -9.40 7.15 13.03
N LEU A 222 -10.62 6.87 13.53
CA LEU A 222 -11.71 7.85 13.62
C LEU A 222 -11.86 8.42 15.02
N THR A 223 -10.96 8.09 15.97
CA THR A 223 -10.98 8.58 17.34
C THR A 223 -9.96 9.68 17.52
N ASP A 224 -10.42 10.88 17.84
CA ASP A 224 -9.57 11.95 18.32
C ASP A 224 -9.41 11.87 19.83
N LYS A 225 -8.15 12.00 20.29
CA LYS A 225 -7.82 11.95 21.72
C LYS A 225 -7.48 13.35 22.20
N LEU A 226 -8.29 13.86 23.13
CA LEU A 226 -8.00 15.07 23.89
C LEU A 226 -7.43 14.65 25.26
N SER A 227 -6.16 14.94 25.51
CA SER A 227 -5.51 14.68 26.80
C SER A 227 -5.24 15.99 27.54
N THR A 228 -5.12 15.93 28.87
CA THR A 228 -4.73 17.07 29.70
C THR A 228 -3.44 17.72 29.20
N ALA A 229 -2.45 16.94 28.79
CA ALA A 229 -1.20 17.46 28.23
C ALA A 229 -1.39 18.25 26.91
N VAL A 230 -2.36 17.87 26.08
CA VAL A 230 -2.71 18.63 24.86
C VAL A 230 -3.38 19.94 25.24
N ILE A 231 -4.29 19.93 26.21
CA ILE A 231 -4.97 21.13 26.69
C ILE A 231 -3.97 22.11 27.32
N GLU A 232 -3.10 21.63 28.21
CA GLU A 232 -2.06 22.44 28.85
C GLU A 232 -1.10 23.08 27.85
N ARG A 233 -0.75 22.35 26.78
CA ARG A 233 0.09 22.89 25.72
C ARG A 233 -0.64 23.98 24.94
N ALA A 234 -1.90 23.75 24.58
CA ALA A 234 -2.71 24.73 23.89
C ALA A 234 -2.89 26.01 24.73
N MET A 235 -3.11 25.87 26.03
CA MET A 235 -3.17 27.02 26.96
C MET A 235 -1.86 27.82 26.96
N LYS A 236 -0.71 27.15 27.08
CA LYS A 236 0.62 27.78 27.03
C LYS A 236 0.92 28.47 25.69
N GLU A 237 0.37 27.97 24.59
CA GLU A 237 0.53 28.59 23.26
C GLU A 237 -0.40 29.80 23.09
N ALA A 238 -1.58 29.78 23.73
CA ALA A 238 -2.53 30.90 23.70
C ALA A 238 -2.11 32.09 24.60
N GLU A 239 -1.24 31.87 25.59
CA GLU A 239 -0.70 32.90 26.50
C GLU A 239 0.52 33.63 25.90
N LYS A 240 1.01 33.25 24.73
CA LYS A 240 2.12 33.89 24.00
C LYS A 240 1.61 34.91 22.98
#